data_28c108e79001db16f056245353888ce7
#
_entry.id   28c108e79001db16f056245353888ce7
#
_cell.length_a   1.000
_cell.length_b   1.000
_cell.length_c   1.000
_cell.angle_alpha   90.00
_cell.angle_beta   90.00
_cell.angle_gamma   90.00
#
_symmetry.space_group_name_H-M   'P 1'
#
loop_
_entity.id
_entity.type
_entity.pdbx_description
1 polymer ?
#
loop_
_entity_poly.entity_id
_entity_poly.type
_entity_poly.pdbx_seq_one_letter_code
_entity_poly.pdbx_strand_id
1 'polypeptide(L)'
;MSQLSCEPLIEAIQKLTQELDLIEAQLYALEVEGMNQLHPWRYFALQPQVDRLNRKKLRLQDAWNRAMNELVVCRAGQLSPHRS
;
A
#
# COMPACT_ATOMS: atom_id res chain seq x y z
N MET A 1 -0.60 -33.38 6.88
CA MET A 1 0.31 -32.59 7.00
C MET A 1 0.03 -31.29 6.49
N SER A 2 0.22 -30.35 7.17
CA SER A 2 -0.15 -29.12 6.70
C SER A 2 0.83 -28.62 5.78
N GLN A 3 0.39 -27.93 4.78
CA GLN A 3 1.24 -27.36 3.91
C GLN A 3 1.24 -25.96 4.15
N LEU A 4 2.34 -25.34 4.18
CA LEU A 4 2.42 -23.92 4.29
C LEU A 4 1.92 -23.33 3.01
N SER A 5 0.92 -22.51 3.11
CA SER A 5 0.37 -21.87 1.96
C SER A 5 0.73 -20.40 1.99
N CYS A 6 1.11 -19.85 0.87
CA CYS A 6 1.37 -18.41 0.76
C CYS A 6 0.12 -17.64 0.35
N GLU A 7 -0.99 -18.31 0.20
CA GLU A 7 -2.23 -17.67 -0.21
C GLU A 7 -2.66 -16.51 0.68
N PRO A 8 -2.65 -16.66 2.01
CA PRO A 8 -3.05 -15.51 2.85
C PRO A 8 -2.16 -14.30 2.64
N LEU A 9 -0.88 -14.52 2.36
CA LEU A 9 0.03 -13.41 2.09
C LEU A 9 -0.29 -12.76 0.76
N ILE A 10 -0.59 -13.58 -0.25
CA ILE A 10 -0.94 -13.06 -1.56
C ILE A 10 -2.22 -12.24 -1.47
N GLU A 11 -3.21 -12.74 -0.74
CA GLU A 11 -4.46 -12.01 -0.57
C GLU A 11 -4.24 -10.71 0.17
N ALA A 12 -3.41 -10.72 1.20
CA ALA A 12 -3.12 -9.51 1.96
C ALA A 12 -2.44 -8.48 1.07
N ILE A 13 -1.49 -8.93 0.24
CA ILE A 13 -0.78 -8.03 -0.66
C ILE A 13 -1.75 -7.42 -1.68
N GLN A 14 -2.65 -8.23 -2.23
CA GLN A 14 -3.62 -7.74 -3.18
C GLN A 14 -4.52 -6.69 -2.56
N LYS A 15 -4.95 -6.93 -1.32
CA LYS A 15 -5.81 -6.00 -0.64
C LYS A 15 -5.07 -4.70 -0.35
N LEU A 16 -3.83 -4.81 0.12
CA LEU A 16 -3.02 -3.63 0.38
C LEU A 16 -2.76 -2.83 -0.90
N THR A 17 -2.54 -3.53 -2.01
CA THR A 17 -2.34 -2.88 -3.30
C THR A 17 -3.57 -2.09 -3.70
N GLN A 18 -4.76 -2.68 -3.51
CA GLN A 18 -6.00 -1.99 -3.84
C GLN A 18 -6.19 -0.75 -2.98
N GLU A 19 -5.87 -0.86 -1.68
CA GLU A 19 -6.00 0.29 -0.79
C GLU A 19 -5.01 1.38 -1.15
N LEU A 20 -3.78 0.99 -1.52
CA LEU A 20 -2.79 1.97 -1.95
C LEU A 20 -3.23 2.67 -3.23
N ASP A 21 -3.81 1.93 -4.17
CA ASP A 21 -4.30 2.51 -5.41
C ASP A 21 -5.40 3.53 -5.13
N LEU A 22 -6.29 3.22 -4.20
CA LEU A 22 -7.36 4.15 -3.85
C LEU A 22 -6.79 5.41 -3.22
N ILE A 23 -5.80 5.28 -2.34
CA ILE A 23 -5.21 6.44 -1.71
C ILE A 23 -4.48 7.29 -2.74
N GLU A 24 -3.77 6.66 -3.67
CA GLU A 24 -3.07 7.40 -4.70
C GLU A 24 -4.06 8.15 -5.60
N ALA A 25 -5.19 7.52 -5.90
CA ALA A 25 -6.22 8.20 -6.69
C ALA A 25 -6.79 9.40 -5.94
N GLN A 26 -6.99 9.25 -4.62
CA GLN A 26 -7.50 10.36 -3.82
C GLN A 26 -6.48 11.49 -3.73
N LEU A 27 -5.20 11.14 -3.57
CA LEU A 27 -4.15 12.16 -3.54
C LEU A 27 -4.05 12.89 -4.87
N TYR A 28 -4.16 12.14 -5.96
CA TYR A 28 -4.11 12.74 -7.28
C TYR A 28 -5.28 13.70 -7.48
N ALA A 29 -6.48 13.31 -7.05
CA ALA A 29 -7.65 14.15 -7.17
C ALA A 29 -7.48 15.45 -6.38
N LEU A 30 -6.92 15.34 -5.17
CA LEU A 30 -6.69 16.54 -4.36
C LEU A 30 -5.62 17.44 -4.99
N GLU A 31 -4.61 16.83 -5.58
CA GLU A 31 -3.56 17.58 -6.23
C GLU A 31 -4.10 18.34 -7.43
N VAL A 32 -4.90 17.67 -8.24
CA VAL A 32 -5.52 18.31 -9.42
C VAL A 32 -6.45 19.43 -8.97
N GLU A 33 -7.22 19.17 -7.92
CA GLU A 33 -8.12 20.19 -7.39
C GLU A 33 -7.34 21.41 -6.92
N GLY A 34 -6.24 21.19 -6.21
CA GLY A 34 -5.41 22.29 -5.74
C GLY A 34 -4.80 23.07 -6.89
N MET A 35 -4.37 22.37 -7.95
CA MET A 35 -3.79 23.03 -9.10
C MET A 35 -4.80 23.84 -9.89
N ASN A 36 -6.05 23.40 -9.88
CA ASN A 36 -7.07 24.09 -10.63
C ASN A 36 -7.71 25.25 -9.88
N GLN A 37 -7.31 25.48 -8.63
CA GLN A 37 -7.89 26.54 -7.86
C GLN A 37 -7.28 27.87 -8.25
N LEU A 38 -8.11 28.89 -8.38
CA LEU A 38 -7.63 30.22 -8.63
C LEU A 38 -7.23 30.89 -7.33
N HIS A 39 -7.56 30.30 -6.20
CA HIS A 39 -7.28 30.90 -4.90
C HIS A 39 -6.29 30.04 -4.13
N PRO A 40 -5.09 30.55 -3.85
CA PRO A 40 -4.06 29.76 -3.19
C PRO A 40 -4.47 29.25 -1.81
N TRP A 41 -5.37 29.97 -1.11
CA TRP A 41 -5.78 29.54 0.21
C TRP A 41 -6.54 28.22 0.19
N ARG A 42 -7.13 27.85 -0.94
CA ARG A 42 -7.81 26.57 -1.04
C ARG A 42 -6.80 25.44 -1.05
N TYR A 43 -5.65 25.67 -1.65
CA TYR A 43 -4.58 24.68 -1.64
C TYR A 43 -4.17 24.39 -0.20
N PHE A 44 -4.03 25.44 0.61
CA PHE A 44 -3.65 25.23 2.00
C PHE A 44 -4.77 24.56 2.79
N ALA A 45 -6.02 24.79 2.41
CA ALA A 45 -7.13 24.13 3.09
C ALA A 45 -7.15 22.62 2.84
N LEU A 46 -6.58 22.16 1.71
CA LEU A 46 -6.52 20.73 1.41
C LEU A 46 -5.34 20.04 2.07
N GLN A 47 -4.39 20.80 2.57
CA GLN A 47 -3.17 20.25 3.14
C GLN A 47 -3.41 19.23 4.26
N PRO A 48 -4.30 19.45 5.21
CA PRO A 48 -4.53 18.46 6.26
C PRO A 48 -5.02 17.12 5.70
N GLN A 49 -5.84 17.16 4.64
CA GLN A 49 -6.31 15.93 4.01
C GLN A 49 -5.17 15.21 3.30
N VAL A 50 -4.33 15.97 2.61
CA VAL A 50 -3.18 15.41 1.92
C VAL A 50 -2.23 14.77 2.92
N ASP A 51 -1.97 15.45 4.04
CA ASP A 51 -1.08 14.92 5.06
C ASP A 51 -1.61 13.64 5.67
N ARG A 52 -2.93 13.60 5.90
CA ARG A 52 -3.55 12.41 6.48
C ARG A 52 -3.44 11.23 5.51
N LEU A 53 -3.71 11.47 4.24
CA LEU A 53 -3.62 10.41 3.25
C LEU A 53 -2.19 9.95 3.06
N ASN A 54 -1.23 10.86 3.11
CA ASN A 54 0.18 10.48 2.99
C ASN A 54 0.63 9.62 4.15
N ARG A 55 0.18 9.93 5.36
CA ARG A 55 0.52 9.11 6.52
C ARG A 55 -0.08 7.72 6.40
N LYS A 56 -1.32 7.64 5.92
CA LYS A 56 -1.96 6.35 5.72
C LYS A 56 -1.24 5.58 4.63
N LYS A 57 -0.82 6.27 3.57
CA LYS A 57 -0.09 5.64 2.48
C LYS A 57 1.21 5.04 2.98
N LEU A 58 1.94 5.76 3.82
CA LEU A 58 3.20 5.26 4.35
C LEU A 58 2.99 3.99 5.18
N ARG A 59 1.93 3.98 5.99
CA ARG A 59 1.63 2.79 6.79
C ARG A 59 1.28 1.60 5.92
N LEU A 60 0.51 1.83 4.86
CA LEU A 60 0.14 0.76 3.95
C LEU A 60 1.34 0.26 3.16
N GLN A 61 2.22 1.17 2.75
CA GLN A 61 3.43 0.78 2.05
C GLN A 61 4.34 -0.06 2.93
N ASP A 62 4.44 0.30 4.20
CA ASP A 62 5.23 -0.45 5.14
C ASP A 62 4.66 -1.85 5.34
N ALA A 63 3.33 -1.94 5.47
CA ALA A 63 2.67 -3.24 5.60
C ALA A 63 2.85 -4.07 4.32
N TRP A 64 2.77 -3.42 3.18
CA TRP A 64 2.94 -4.08 1.89
C TRP A 64 4.37 -4.65 1.79
N ASN A 65 5.36 -3.85 2.17
CA ASN A 65 6.74 -4.30 2.12
C ASN A 65 6.97 -5.49 3.03
N ARG A 66 6.38 -5.47 4.22
CA ARG A 66 6.52 -6.60 5.13
C ARG A 66 5.87 -7.84 4.57
N ALA A 67 4.68 -7.70 4.00
CA ALA A 67 3.98 -8.84 3.43
C ALA A 67 4.75 -9.41 2.25
N MET A 68 5.36 -8.54 1.44
CA MET A 68 6.16 -9.00 0.31
C MET A 68 7.39 -9.77 0.78
N ASN A 69 8.04 -9.28 1.84
CA ASN A 69 9.18 -9.98 2.39
C ASN A 69 8.78 -11.34 2.92
N GLU A 70 7.64 -11.42 3.60
CA GLU A 70 7.15 -12.68 4.10
C GLU A 70 6.79 -13.63 2.96
N LEU A 71 6.26 -13.08 1.87
CA LEU A 71 5.92 -13.90 0.72
C LEU A 71 7.19 -14.48 0.09
N VAL A 72 8.24 -13.68 -0.01
CA VAL A 72 9.49 -14.16 -0.56
C VAL A 72 10.04 -15.30 0.29
N VAL A 73 10.00 -15.15 1.61
CA VAL A 73 10.45 -16.18 2.51
C VAL A 73 9.58 -17.43 2.38
N CYS A 74 8.26 -17.24 2.29
CA CYS A 74 7.34 -18.35 2.14
C CYS A 74 7.62 -19.13 0.86
N ARG A 75 7.83 -18.43 -0.23
CA ARG A 75 8.10 -19.08 -1.50
C ARG A 75 9.46 -19.74 -1.52
N ALA A 76 10.44 -19.12 -0.89
CA ALA A 76 11.75 -19.73 -0.80
C ALA A 76 11.70 -21.04 -0.05
N GLY A 77 10.89 -21.09 1.02
CA GLY A 77 10.70 -22.32 1.74
C GLY A 77 10.06 -23.41 0.90
N GLN A 78 9.14 -23.02 0.02
CA GLN A 78 8.52 -23.97 -0.85
C GLN A 78 9.47 -24.46 -1.93
N LEU A 79 10.35 -23.56 -2.39
CA LEU A 79 11.25 -23.94 -3.46
C LEU A 79 12.42 -24.77 -2.97
N SER A 80 12.71 -24.77 -1.68
CA SER A 80 13.81 -25.54 -1.15
C SER A 80 13.33 -26.58 -0.21
N PRO A 81 12.58 -27.51 -0.63
CA PRO A 81 11.98 -28.45 0.25
C PRO A 81 12.97 -29.36 0.86
N HIS A 82 14.10 -29.54 0.29
CA HIS A 82 14.94 -30.44 0.77
C HIS A 82 15.92 -30.00 1.53
N ARG A 83 15.97 -28.99 1.93
CA ARG A 83 16.94 -28.61 2.64
C ARG A 83 17.28 -29.50 3.58
N SER A 84 16.89 -30.18 3.92
CA SER A 84 17.23 -31.11 4.83
C SER A 84 18.22 -31.55 4.92
#